data_555f75dc95d270efd685fdb7f5586ddf
#
_entry.id   555f75dc95d270efd685fdb7f5586ddf
#
_cell.length_a   1.000
_cell.length_b   1.000
_cell.length_c   1.000
_cell.angle_alpha   90.00
_cell.angle_beta   90.00
_cell.angle_gamma   90.00
#
_symmetry.space_group_name_H-M   'P 1'
#
loop_
_entity.id
_entity.type
_entity.pdbx_description
1 polymer ?
#
loop_
_entity_poly.entity_id
_entity_poly.type
_entity_poly.pdbx_seq_one_letter_code
_entity_poly.pdbx_strand_id
1 'polypeptide(L)'
;MEETEKTLLQQIREKEQEYAKKLEVIKKETDTAIASAQGEAESLLCTADGAGKKEAELFYWQEKGKIEAEIDALRKKAAAERESAAARGEKNLPRAVEAITSYVTME
;
A
#
# COMPACT_ATOMS: atom_id res chain seq x y z
N MET A 1 -28.84 34.70 -64.80
CA MET A 1 -27.45 34.31 -64.48
C MET A 1 -26.94 34.92 -63.16
N GLU A 2 -27.14 36.22 -62.91
CA GLU A 2 -26.71 36.82 -61.64
C GLU A 2 -27.42 36.25 -60.42
N GLU A 3 -28.72 35.95 -60.56
CA GLU A 3 -29.51 35.34 -59.47
C GLU A 3 -29.06 33.91 -59.17
N THR A 4 -28.65 33.15 -60.18
CA THR A 4 -28.15 31.77 -60.03
C THR A 4 -26.75 31.81 -59.34
N GLU A 5 -25.89 32.75 -59.71
CA GLU A 5 -24.56 32.93 -59.08
C GLU A 5 -24.67 33.38 -57.62
N LYS A 6 -25.60 34.30 -57.32
CA LYS A 6 -25.89 34.72 -55.94
C LYS A 6 -26.47 33.58 -55.12
N THR A 7 -27.33 32.80 -55.72
CA THR A 7 -27.94 31.62 -55.06
C THR A 7 -26.88 30.57 -54.76
N LEU A 8 -25.93 30.33 -55.71
CA LEU A 8 -24.85 29.40 -55.54
C LEU A 8 -23.87 29.86 -54.45
N LEU A 9 -23.49 31.14 -54.46
CA LEU A 9 -22.65 31.75 -53.42
C LEU A 9 -23.32 31.69 -52.06
N GLN A 10 -24.63 31.95 -52.01
CA GLN A 10 -25.43 31.88 -50.83
C GLN A 10 -25.46 30.46 -50.22
N GLN A 11 -25.64 29.46 -51.08
CA GLN A 11 -25.61 28.04 -50.70
C GLN A 11 -24.21 27.65 -50.16
N ILE A 12 -23.14 28.14 -50.79
CA ILE A 12 -21.77 27.89 -50.29
C ILE A 12 -21.56 28.49 -48.92
N ARG A 13 -22.01 29.73 -48.69
CA ARG A 13 -21.92 30.40 -47.40
C ARG A 13 -22.71 29.66 -46.33
N GLU A 14 -23.91 29.19 -46.65
CA GLU A 14 -24.76 28.42 -45.75
C GLU A 14 -24.08 27.10 -45.33
N LYS A 15 -23.46 26.44 -46.30
CA LYS A 15 -22.68 25.19 -46.04
C LYS A 15 -21.46 25.48 -45.22
N GLU A 16 -20.73 26.55 -45.47
CA GLU A 16 -19.57 26.94 -44.67
C GLU A 16 -19.96 27.21 -43.23
N GLN A 17 -21.06 27.93 -43.01
CA GLN A 17 -21.57 28.22 -41.67
C GLN A 17 -22.06 26.96 -40.96
N GLU A 18 -22.71 26.04 -41.69
CA GLU A 18 -23.16 24.77 -41.18
C GLU A 18 -21.98 23.92 -40.70
N TYR A 19 -20.93 23.81 -41.52
CA TYR A 19 -19.73 23.08 -41.15
C TYR A 19 -18.96 23.75 -40.01
N ALA A 20 -18.88 25.06 -39.98
CA ALA A 20 -18.28 25.80 -38.87
C ALA A 20 -18.99 25.50 -37.51
N LYS A 21 -20.31 25.45 -37.53
CA LYS A 21 -21.11 25.10 -36.35
C LYS A 21 -20.89 23.65 -35.93
N LYS A 22 -20.84 22.73 -36.89
CA LYS A 22 -20.56 21.30 -36.63
C LYS A 22 -19.19 21.12 -36.02
N LEU A 23 -18.18 21.79 -36.55
CA LEU A 23 -16.82 21.75 -36.01
C LEU A 23 -16.76 22.31 -34.59
N GLU A 24 -17.48 23.37 -34.32
CA GLU A 24 -17.56 23.95 -32.97
C GLU A 24 -18.21 23.00 -31.97
N VAL A 25 -19.29 22.34 -32.35
CA VAL A 25 -19.98 21.33 -31.54
C VAL A 25 -19.06 20.14 -31.26
N ILE A 26 -18.39 19.62 -32.30
CA ILE A 26 -17.46 18.52 -32.17
C ILE A 26 -16.31 18.89 -31.23
N LYS A 27 -15.78 20.10 -31.36
CA LYS A 27 -14.71 20.60 -30.49
C LYS A 27 -15.17 20.62 -29.02
N LYS A 28 -16.36 21.14 -28.75
CA LYS A 28 -16.93 21.17 -27.39
C LYS A 28 -17.13 19.77 -26.85
N GLU A 29 -17.68 18.86 -27.65
CA GLU A 29 -17.89 17.47 -27.26
C GLU A 29 -16.57 16.77 -26.94
N THR A 30 -15.56 17.00 -27.78
CA THR A 30 -14.22 16.46 -27.58
C THR A 30 -13.58 17.00 -26.29
N ASP A 31 -13.63 18.32 -26.08
CA ASP A 31 -13.10 18.96 -24.88
C ASP A 31 -13.80 18.43 -23.61
N THR A 32 -15.12 18.26 -23.68
CA THR A 32 -15.90 17.70 -22.58
C THR A 32 -15.52 16.24 -22.31
N ALA A 33 -15.34 15.44 -23.36
CA ALA A 33 -14.94 14.05 -23.23
C ALA A 33 -13.54 13.92 -22.60
N ILE A 34 -12.61 14.77 -23.02
CA ILE A 34 -11.24 14.80 -22.45
C ILE A 34 -11.30 15.20 -20.98
N ALA A 35 -12.04 16.27 -20.63
CA ALA A 35 -12.18 16.70 -19.26
C ALA A 35 -12.81 15.62 -18.37
N SER A 36 -13.83 14.94 -18.88
CA SER A 36 -14.49 13.82 -18.19
C SER A 36 -13.50 12.65 -17.96
N ALA A 37 -12.76 12.28 -19.00
CA ALA A 37 -11.76 11.22 -18.90
C ALA A 37 -10.65 11.56 -17.90
N GLN A 38 -10.18 12.80 -17.89
CA GLN A 38 -9.19 13.28 -16.93
C GLN A 38 -9.72 13.23 -15.49
N GLY A 39 -10.97 13.66 -15.30
CA GLY A 39 -11.62 13.61 -14.00
C GLY A 39 -11.79 12.18 -13.48
N GLU A 40 -12.19 11.25 -14.34
CA GLU A 40 -12.30 9.83 -14.01
C GLU A 40 -10.94 9.22 -13.67
N ALA A 41 -9.90 9.56 -14.44
CA ALA A 41 -8.54 9.10 -14.19
C ALA A 41 -8.01 9.60 -12.84
N GLU A 42 -8.19 10.87 -12.52
CA GLU A 42 -7.80 11.46 -11.24
C GLU A 42 -8.55 10.79 -10.08
N SER A 43 -9.85 10.58 -10.23
CA SER A 43 -10.67 9.90 -9.23
C SER A 43 -10.20 8.47 -9.01
N LEU A 44 -9.89 7.75 -10.08
CA LEU A 44 -9.41 6.38 -10.02
C LEU A 44 -8.05 6.29 -9.33
N LEU A 45 -7.13 7.20 -9.66
CA LEU A 45 -5.81 7.29 -9.02
C LEU A 45 -5.93 7.59 -7.53
N CYS A 46 -6.79 8.53 -7.17
CA CYS A 46 -7.03 8.90 -5.78
C CYS A 46 -7.60 7.71 -4.98
N THR A 47 -8.57 6.99 -5.55
CA THR A 47 -9.17 5.81 -4.92
C THR A 47 -8.14 4.70 -4.77
N ALA A 48 -7.35 4.41 -5.80
CA ALA A 48 -6.32 3.39 -5.79
C ALA A 48 -5.22 3.72 -4.76
N ASP A 49 -4.78 4.97 -4.72
CA ASP A 49 -3.78 5.44 -3.76
C ASP A 49 -4.28 5.31 -2.32
N GLY A 50 -5.52 5.71 -2.07
CA GLY A 50 -6.16 5.58 -0.75
C GLY A 50 -6.31 4.12 -0.32
N ALA A 51 -6.73 3.24 -1.23
CA ALA A 51 -6.85 1.80 -0.97
C ALA A 51 -5.48 1.18 -0.70
N GLY A 52 -4.47 1.53 -1.50
CA GLY A 52 -3.10 1.06 -1.31
C GLY A 52 -2.51 1.48 0.03
N LYS A 53 -2.74 2.71 0.45
CA LYS A 53 -2.30 3.21 1.77
C LYS A 53 -2.97 2.45 2.91
N LYS A 54 -4.26 2.18 2.81
CA LYS A 54 -5.01 1.40 3.81
C LYS A 54 -4.49 -0.03 3.91
N GLU A 55 -4.25 -0.68 2.78
CA GLU A 55 -3.68 -2.03 2.75
C GLU A 55 -2.30 -2.08 3.36
N ALA A 56 -1.43 -1.12 3.01
CA ALA A 56 -0.08 -1.03 3.56
C ALA A 56 -0.10 -0.80 5.07
N GLU A 57 -0.98 0.05 5.56
CA GLU A 57 -1.14 0.33 6.98
C GLU A 57 -1.64 -0.91 7.73
N LEU A 58 -2.65 -1.59 7.18
CA LEU A 58 -3.18 -2.82 7.76
C LEU A 58 -2.11 -3.91 7.84
N PHE A 59 -1.35 -4.09 6.76
CA PHE A 59 -0.24 -5.04 6.70
C PHE A 59 0.83 -4.70 7.74
N TYR A 60 1.21 -3.44 7.86
CA TYR A 60 2.18 -2.97 8.86
C TYR A 60 1.74 -3.35 10.29
N TRP A 61 0.49 -3.06 10.65
CA TRP A 61 -0.01 -3.35 11.98
C TRP A 61 -0.14 -4.85 12.26
N GLN A 62 -0.52 -5.64 11.25
CA GLN A 62 -0.57 -7.10 11.37
C GLN A 62 0.82 -7.70 11.59
N GLU A 63 1.79 -7.28 10.79
CA GLU A 63 3.17 -7.76 10.92
C GLU A 63 3.81 -7.30 12.23
N LYS A 64 3.55 -6.07 12.63
CA LYS A 64 4.02 -5.54 13.93
C LYS A 64 3.46 -6.37 15.09
N GLY A 65 2.17 -6.70 15.04
CA GLY A 65 1.54 -7.56 16.05
C GLY A 65 2.16 -8.94 16.15
N LYS A 66 2.45 -9.56 15.00
CA LYS A 66 3.13 -10.87 14.94
C LYS A 66 4.53 -10.80 15.54
N ILE A 67 5.30 -9.77 15.18
CA ILE A 67 6.66 -9.56 15.69
C ILE A 67 6.63 -9.34 17.20
N GLU A 68 5.71 -8.54 17.72
CA GLU A 68 5.55 -8.30 19.15
C GLU A 68 5.21 -9.60 19.89
N ALA A 69 4.34 -10.44 19.31
CA ALA A 69 3.99 -11.74 19.87
C ALA A 69 5.20 -12.70 19.90
N GLU A 70 6.01 -12.69 18.84
CA GLU A 70 7.24 -13.50 18.78
C GLU A 70 8.26 -13.04 19.82
N ILE A 71 8.44 -11.71 19.97
CA ILE A 71 9.34 -11.14 20.97
C ILE A 71 8.89 -11.55 22.37
N ASP A 72 7.59 -11.45 22.65
CA ASP A 72 7.02 -11.83 23.94
C ASP A 72 7.24 -13.32 24.24
N ALA A 73 7.00 -14.17 23.25
CA ALA A 73 7.25 -15.62 23.36
C ALA A 73 8.74 -15.91 23.61
N LEU A 74 9.64 -15.25 22.92
CA LEU A 74 11.09 -15.40 23.11
C LEU A 74 11.53 -14.95 24.50
N ARG A 75 10.98 -13.84 25.01
CA ARG A 75 11.26 -13.36 26.37
C ARG A 75 10.82 -14.35 27.42
N LYS A 76 9.63 -14.91 27.27
CA LYS A 76 9.09 -15.94 28.19
C LYS A 76 9.95 -17.20 28.15
N LYS A 77 10.34 -17.64 26.96
CA LYS A 77 11.21 -18.79 26.79
C LYS A 77 12.58 -18.56 27.44
N ALA A 78 13.18 -17.40 27.20
CA ALA A 78 14.47 -17.04 27.79
C ALA A 78 14.41 -16.96 29.32
N ALA A 79 13.32 -16.42 29.87
CA ALA A 79 13.09 -16.37 31.33
C ALA A 79 12.98 -17.79 31.92
N ALA A 80 12.20 -18.66 31.27
CA ALA A 80 12.05 -20.06 31.69
C ALA A 80 13.38 -20.81 31.63
N GLU A 81 14.19 -20.59 30.60
CA GLU A 81 15.53 -21.21 30.46
C GLU A 81 16.48 -20.71 31.56
N ARG A 82 16.43 -19.43 31.89
CA ARG A 82 17.24 -18.87 32.98
C ARG A 82 16.84 -19.44 34.33
N GLU A 83 15.54 -19.55 34.62
CA GLU A 83 15.04 -20.18 35.85
C GLU A 83 15.46 -21.64 35.94
N SER A 84 15.35 -22.38 34.84
CA SER A 84 15.75 -23.77 34.76
C SER A 84 17.26 -23.94 34.99
N ALA A 85 18.06 -23.05 34.36
CA ALA A 85 19.52 -23.06 34.55
C ALA A 85 19.93 -22.72 35.98
N ALA A 86 19.29 -21.73 36.59
CA ALA A 86 19.51 -21.35 37.98
C ALA A 86 19.15 -22.48 38.95
N ALA A 87 18.02 -23.13 38.72
CA ALA A 87 17.57 -24.27 39.55
C ALA A 87 18.53 -25.46 39.44
N ARG A 88 19.02 -25.74 38.23
CA ARG A 88 20.07 -26.79 38.01
C ARG A 88 21.36 -26.42 38.69
N GLY A 89 21.76 -25.17 38.62
CA GLY A 89 22.97 -24.64 39.26
C GLY A 89 22.89 -24.78 40.79
N GLU A 90 21.79 -24.39 41.38
CA GLU A 90 21.53 -24.53 42.83
C GLU A 90 21.57 -26.00 43.25
N LYS A 91 20.93 -26.87 42.46
CA LYS A 91 20.89 -28.31 42.74
C LYS A 91 22.26 -28.96 42.58
N ASN A 92 23.07 -28.52 41.64
CA ASN A 92 24.38 -29.09 41.34
C ASN A 92 25.50 -28.51 42.22
N LEU A 93 25.29 -27.32 42.82
CA LEU A 93 26.29 -26.69 43.65
C LEU A 93 26.73 -27.55 44.84
N PRO A 94 25.85 -28.18 45.63
CA PRO A 94 26.23 -29.07 46.73
C PRO A 94 27.01 -30.28 46.19
N ARG A 95 26.63 -30.82 45.04
CA ARG A 95 27.33 -31.97 44.42
C ARG A 95 28.72 -31.59 43.99
N ALA A 96 28.89 -30.40 43.40
CA ALA A 96 30.23 -29.90 43.01
C ALA A 96 31.11 -29.65 44.23
N VAL A 97 30.59 -29.07 45.28
CA VAL A 97 31.31 -28.83 46.52
C VAL A 97 31.72 -30.16 47.13
N GLU A 98 30.84 -31.12 47.20
CA GLU A 98 31.11 -32.47 47.74
C GLU A 98 32.17 -33.16 46.92
N ALA A 99 32.11 -33.15 45.58
CA ALA A 99 33.08 -33.72 44.67
C ALA A 99 34.49 -33.12 44.85
N ILE A 100 34.59 -31.78 44.96
CA ILE A 100 35.84 -31.06 45.18
C ILE A 100 36.41 -31.40 46.58
N THR A 101 35.57 -31.43 47.60
CA THR A 101 35.92 -31.78 48.98
C THR A 101 36.49 -33.17 49.03
N SER A 102 35.78 -34.16 48.44
CA SER A 102 36.27 -35.55 48.35
C SER A 102 37.60 -35.66 47.66
N TYR A 103 37.77 -34.93 46.56
CA TYR A 103 39.03 -34.92 45.80
C TYR A 103 40.20 -34.36 46.62
N VAL A 104 40.00 -33.26 47.31
CA VAL A 104 41.01 -32.58 48.13
C VAL A 104 41.35 -33.39 49.36
N THR A 105 40.36 -34.01 50.02
CA THR A 105 40.58 -34.84 51.21
C THR A 105 41.00 -36.29 50.92
N MET A 106 40.93 -36.70 49.66
CA MET A 106 41.25 -38.07 49.18
C MET A 106 40.35 -39.16 49.84
N GLU A 107 39.14 -38.72 50.20
CA GLU A 107 38.14 -39.67 50.70
C GLU A 107 37.20 -40.12 49.55
#